data_c2b0cbaa0bef5f23b3a23a6e41a22aea
#
_entry.id   c2b0cbaa0bef5f23b3a23a6e41a22aea
#
_cell.length_a   1.000
_cell.length_b   1.000
_cell.length_c   1.000
_cell.angle_alpha   90.00
_cell.angle_beta   90.00
_cell.angle_gamma   90.00
#
_symmetry.space_group_name_H-M   'P 1'
#
loop_
_entity.id
_entity.type
_entity.pdbx_description
1 polymer ?
#
loop_
_entity_poly.entity_id
_entity_poly.type
_entity_poly.pdbx_seq_one_letter_code
_entity_poly.pdbx_strand_id
1 'polypeptide(L)'
;MKKIIIFFALAFPFISAAQSKNYRLYGHVYTVDNLTYTGYITWGKSNMYWIDLFRADKPNNPYTHYFKSEERLIFRNNGQDSPIPPTHLFSCRFGNIKSIQPLSNSKAELEIKDGNTIQLNRGNYNDIGTAIGIYSPDNTYATIRWDKITKVEFCSPDNDSIAPEKNQPICGIIKTDQGIYKGFITWDKDEKTAEATLDGQSQNGYRNLPFEVIQKITKNGNGCKVVLKNGKEYDMWGTNDVNTANRGIIVNMPNIGRVTIPWKNFEIFEATDIQDINILSYEDFGQPQRIYGEVTTRKGETYNGYMAYDLDEAMNFEILDGNNDNIIYEIPFKFVSSIEPKNYKYSFVTLTKGGSLSLGDSPDVNNENSGMLVFPDTGIPTYIPWKEIKLITFKEK
;
A
#
# COMPACT_ATOMS: atom_id res chain seq x y z
N MET A 1 -73.95 -6.78 -14.04
CA MET A 1 -72.61 -7.01 -14.64
C MET A 1 -71.64 -6.02 -14.03
N LYS A 2 -70.79 -6.48 -13.09
CA LYS A 2 -69.75 -5.63 -12.47
C LYS A 2 -68.45 -5.76 -13.34
N LYS A 3 -67.98 -4.63 -13.89
CA LYS A 3 -66.69 -4.57 -14.61
C LYS A 3 -65.56 -4.48 -13.59
N ILE A 4 -64.71 -5.48 -13.60
CA ILE A 4 -63.45 -5.48 -12.84
C ILE A 4 -62.41 -4.79 -13.74
N ILE A 5 -61.87 -3.67 -13.26
CA ILE A 5 -60.73 -2.97 -13.89
C ILE A 5 -59.47 -3.52 -13.20
N ILE A 6 -58.65 -4.27 -13.93
CA ILE A 6 -57.35 -4.74 -13.47
C ILE A 6 -56.31 -3.68 -13.82
N PHE A 7 -55.74 -3.02 -12.77
CA PHE A 7 -54.58 -2.14 -12.92
C PHE A 7 -53.29 -3.03 -13.03
N PHE A 8 -52.69 -3.05 -14.18
CA PHE A 8 -51.32 -3.55 -14.33
C PHE A 8 -50.32 -2.48 -13.84
N ALA A 9 -49.74 -2.65 -12.66
CA ALA A 9 -48.62 -1.88 -12.21
C ALA A 9 -47.36 -2.38 -12.95
N LEU A 10 -46.90 -1.61 -13.91
CA LEU A 10 -45.61 -1.80 -14.54
C LEU A 10 -44.50 -1.48 -13.52
N ALA A 11 -43.94 -2.50 -12.87
CA ALA A 11 -42.71 -2.39 -12.09
C ALA A 11 -41.55 -2.15 -13.07
N PHE A 12 -41.09 -0.91 -13.20
CA PHE A 12 -39.80 -0.61 -13.81
C PHE A 12 -38.74 -1.11 -12.86
N PRO A 13 -37.81 -1.99 -13.32
CA PRO A 13 -36.63 -2.29 -12.52
C PRO A 13 -35.79 -1.01 -12.43
N PHE A 14 -35.65 -0.48 -11.22
CA PHE A 14 -34.60 0.49 -10.93
C PHE A 14 -33.27 -0.23 -11.13
N ILE A 15 -32.67 -0.10 -12.30
CA ILE A 15 -31.26 -0.42 -12.51
C ILE A 15 -30.50 0.67 -11.76
N SER A 16 -30.16 0.40 -10.51
CA SER A 16 -29.16 1.16 -9.80
C SER A 16 -27.86 0.98 -10.60
N ALA A 17 -27.49 1.99 -11.37
CA ALA A 17 -26.16 2.06 -11.94
C ALA A 17 -25.21 2.09 -10.72
N ALA A 18 -24.51 0.96 -10.49
CA ALA A 18 -23.45 0.91 -9.49
C ALA A 18 -22.47 2.01 -9.87
N GLN A 19 -22.41 3.08 -9.07
CA GLN A 19 -21.48 4.18 -9.27
C GLN A 19 -20.08 3.58 -9.31
N SER A 20 -19.36 3.75 -10.41
CA SER A 20 -18.02 3.21 -10.56
C SER A 20 -17.14 3.83 -9.48
N LYS A 21 -16.60 2.98 -8.58
CA LYS A 21 -15.72 3.45 -7.50
C LYS A 21 -14.51 4.17 -8.10
N ASN A 22 -14.23 5.37 -7.60
CA ASN A 22 -13.08 6.13 -8.02
C ASN A 22 -11.84 5.71 -7.23
N TYR A 23 -10.90 5.04 -7.91
CA TYR A 23 -9.64 4.52 -7.37
C TYR A 23 -8.49 5.54 -7.40
N ARG A 24 -8.69 6.72 -8.02
CA ARG A 24 -7.65 7.74 -8.23
C ARG A 24 -7.62 8.76 -7.12
N LEU A 25 -6.41 9.24 -6.81
CA LEU A 25 -6.24 10.36 -5.90
C LEU A 25 -6.98 11.59 -6.43
N TYR A 26 -7.73 12.25 -5.56
CA TYR A 26 -8.48 13.46 -5.87
C TYR A 26 -8.44 14.40 -4.66
N GLY A 27 -8.49 15.70 -4.90
CA GLY A 27 -8.49 16.66 -3.82
C GLY A 27 -8.19 18.08 -4.24
N HIS A 28 -7.80 18.87 -3.26
CA HIS A 28 -7.50 20.29 -3.38
C HIS A 28 -6.02 20.55 -3.07
N VAL A 29 -5.35 21.30 -3.93
CA VAL A 29 -3.98 21.77 -3.71
C VAL A 29 -4.02 23.28 -3.51
N TYR A 30 -3.68 23.74 -2.32
CA TYR A 30 -3.62 25.15 -1.93
C TYR A 30 -2.19 25.64 -2.09
N THR A 31 -2.02 26.85 -2.60
CA THR A 31 -0.69 27.42 -2.89
C THR A 31 -0.40 28.68 -2.08
N VAL A 32 0.89 29.07 -2.03
CA VAL A 32 1.35 30.28 -1.37
C VAL A 32 0.78 31.56 -2.01
N ASP A 33 0.36 31.51 -3.27
CA ASP A 33 -0.24 32.63 -4.00
C ASP A 33 -1.77 32.68 -3.81
N ASN A 34 -2.32 31.94 -2.82
CA ASN A 34 -3.74 31.81 -2.52
C ASN A 34 -4.59 31.24 -3.68
N LEU A 35 -3.98 30.48 -4.58
CA LEU A 35 -4.72 29.72 -5.59
C LEU A 35 -5.08 28.34 -5.05
N THR A 36 -6.24 27.85 -5.48
CA THR A 36 -6.70 26.48 -5.19
C THR A 36 -6.90 25.72 -6.50
N TYR A 37 -6.22 24.58 -6.61
CA TYR A 37 -6.40 23.66 -7.73
C TYR A 37 -7.19 22.45 -7.22
N THR A 38 -8.25 22.09 -7.93
CA THR A 38 -9.11 20.95 -7.59
C THR A 38 -9.08 19.94 -8.73
N GLY A 39 -8.91 18.64 -8.43
CA GLY A 39 -8.93 17.62 -9.46
C GLY A 39 -8.20 16.33 -9.07
N TYR A 40 -7.90 15.54 -10.12
CA TYR A 40 -7.16 14.28 -9.98
C TYR A 40 -5.67 14.51 -9.80
N ILE A 41 -5.13 13.96 -8.73
CA ILE A 41 -3.76 14.20 -8.27
C ILE A 41 -2.83 13.10 -8.76
N THR A 42 -1.65 13.49 -9.23
CA THR A 42 -0.48 12.63 -9.40
C THR A 42 0.60 13.11 -8.43
N TRP A 43 0.92 12.30 -7.43
CA TRP A 43 1.92 12.62 -6.42
C TRP A 43 3.30 12.17 -6.90
N GLY A 44 4.19 13.11 -7.07
CA GLY A 44 5.50 12.84 -7.66
C GLY A 44 5.37 12.33 -9.10
N LYS A 45 6.10 11.27 -9.41
CA LYS A 45 6.14 10.71 -10.77
C LYS A 45 5.05 9.67 -11.06
N SER A 46 4.55 8.96 -10.02
CA SER A 46 3.78 7.74 -10.26
C SER A 46 2.68 7.42 -9.25
N ASN A 47 2.62 8.07 -8.07
CA ASN A 47 1.54 7.76 -7.13
C ASN A 47 0.27 8.51 -7.52
N MET A 48 -0.76 7.76 -7.89
CA MET A 48 -2.02 8.32 -8.41
C MET A 48 -3.27 7.56 -7.96
N TYR A 49 -3.08 6.48 -7.19
CA TYR A 49 -4.17 5.63 -6.70
C TYR A 49 -4.25 5.64 -5.18
N TRP A 50 -5.45 5.54 -4.61
CA TRP A 50 -5.65 5.52 -3.16
C TRP A 50 -4.88 4.41 -2.45
N ILE A 51 -4.60 3.30 -3.13
CA ILE A 51 -3.83 2.17 -2.60
C ILE A 51 -2.32 2.32 -2.74
N ASP A 52 -1.83 3.38 -3.39
CA ASP A 52 -0.40 3.68 -3.45
C ASP A 52 0.11 4.05 -2.06
N LEU A 53 1.38 3.77 -1.81
CA LEU A 53 2.00 4.06 -0.52
C LEU A 53 2.64 5.45 -0.52
N PHE A 54 2.35 6.19 0.53
CA PHE A 54 3.11 7.36 0.96
C PHE A 54 4.16 6.91 1.96
N ARG A 55 5.42 7.32 1.78
CA ARG A 55 6.55 6.94 2.63
C ARG A 55 7.33 8.15 3.11
N ALA A 56 7.71 8.12 4.39
CA ALA A 56 8.51 9.14 5.06
C ALA A 56 9.12 8.55 6.33
N ASP A 57 9.90 9.34 7.06
CA ASP A 57 10.42 8.96 8.37
C ASP A 57 9.69 9.67 9.50
N LYS A 58 9.31 8.95 10.54
CA LYS A 58 8.93 9.51 11.86
C LYS A 58 10.22 9.97 12.56
N PRO A 59 10.42 11.28 12.83
CA PRO A 59 11.68 11.78 13.39
C PRO A 59 11.86 11.48 14.88
N ASN A 60 10.77 11.14 15.56
CA ASN A 60 10.76 10.88 16.99
C ASN A 60 9.97 9.62 17.29
N ASN A 61 10.53 8.77 18.14
CA ASN A 61 9.81 7.63 18.68
C ASN A 61 9.07 8.04 19.97
N PRO A 62 7.72 8.08 19.98
CA PRO A 62 6.96 8.53 21.13
C PRO A 62 6.98 7.53 22.29
N TYR A 63 7.48 6.32 22.09
CA TYR A 63 7.44 5.25 23.08
C TYR A 63 8.70 5.17 23.95
N THR A 64 9.78 5.87 23.59
CA THR A 64 11.06 5.84 24.32
C THR A 64 10.96 6.29 25.76
N HIS A 65 10.00 7.15 26.12
CA HIS A 65 9.81 7.65 27.48
C HIS A 65 9.23 6.61 28.46
N TYR A 66 8.64 5.52 27.95
CA TYR A 66 8.14 4.43 28.80
C TYR A 66 9.25 3.54 29.35
N PHE A 67 10.48 3.69 28.86
CA PHE A 67 11.64 2.92 29.29
C PHE A 67 12.50 3.72 30.28
N LYS A 68 12.97 3.05 31.31
CA LYS A 68 14.02 3.60 32.18
C LYS A 68 15.31 3.73 31.36
N SER A 69 16.19 4.65 31.76
CA SER A 69 17.45 4.90 31.05
C SER A 69 18.32 3.64 30.88
N GLU A 70 18.25 2.72 31.83
CA GLU A 70 18.99 1.45 31.82
C GLU A 70 18.37 0.40 30.86
N GLU A 71 17.05 0.43 30.67
CA GLU A 71 16.32 -0.46 29.76
C GLU A 71 16.41 0.03 28.30
N ARG A 72 16.69 1.31 28.05
CA ARG A 72 16.85 1.90 26.71
C ARG A 72 18.08 1.38 25.95
N LEU A 73 18.94 0.63 26.61
CA LEU A 73 20.23 0.18 26.07
C LEU A 73 20.21 -1.24 25.52
N ILE A 74 19.08 -1.98 25.59
CA ILE A 74 19.08 -3.41 25.29
C ILE A 74 18.25 -3.72 24.05
N PHE A 75 18.59 -3.11 22.93
CA PHE A 75 18.17 -3.60 21.62
C PHE A 75 19.38 -4.24 20.92
N ARG A 76 19.24 -5.49 20.54
CA ARG A 76 20.26 -6.18 19.76
C ARG A 76 20.03 -5.91 18.29
N ASN A 77 20.78 -4.98 17.73
CA ASN A 77 20.94 -4.85 16.31
C ASN A 77 22.20 -5.64 15.91
N ASN A 78 22.07 -6.69 15.09
CA ASN A 78 23.17 -7.56 14.65
C ASN A 78 24.04 -8.13 15.80
N GLY A 79 23.41 -8.46 16.93
CA GLY A 79 24.13 -9.03 18.09
C GLY A 79 24.86 -8.01 18.99
N GLN A 80 24.70 -6.72 18.72
CA GLN A 80 25.17 -5.63 19.58
C GLN A 80 23.99 -4.91 20.22
N ASP A 81 24.16 -4.54 21.50
CA ASP A 81 23.18 -3.72 22.20
C ASP A 81 23.17 -2.30 21.62
N SER A 82 22.04 -1.84 21.09
CA SER A 82 21.88 -0.49 20.56
C SER A 82 20.62 0.17 21.11
N PRO A 83 20.61 1.50 21.23
CA PRO A 83 19.40 2.21 21.64
C PRO A 83 18.29 2.03 20.59
N ILE A 84 17.02 2.15 21.03
CA ILE A 84 15.86 2.19 20.13
C ILE A 84 16.12 3.27 19.06
N PRO A 85 15.99 2.97 17.77
CA PRO A 85 16.19 3.97 16.75
C PRO A 85 15.28 5.18 16.99
N PRO A 86 15.81 6.40 16.95
CA PRO A 86 14.99 7.59 17.14
C PRO A 86 14.08 7.89 15.95
N THR A 87 14.40 7.35 14.79
CA THR A 87 13.67 7.53 13.52
C THR A 87 13.19 6.18 13.03
N HIS A 88 11.94 6.14 12.58
CA HIS A 88 11.28 4.95 12.05
C HIS A 88 10.68 5.24 10.69
N LEU A 89 10.59 4.24 9.84
CA LEU A 89 9.88 4.31 8.58
C LEU A 89 8.39 4.52 8.87
N PHE A 90 7.79 5.53 8.26
CA PHE A 90 6.35 5.69 8.17
C PHE A 90 5.88 5.31 6.77
N SER A 91 4.98 4.37 6.67
CA SER A 91 4.36 3.98 5.42
C SER A 91 2.85 3.79 5.60
N CYS A 92 2.06 4.41 4.73
CA CYS A 92 0.62 4.20 4.70
C CYS A 92 0.07 4.35 3.27
N ARG A 93 -1.14 3.83 3.02
CA ARG A 93 -1.83 4.10 1.76
C ARG A 93 -2.35 5.53 1.73
N PHE A 94 -2.28 6.21 0.57
CA PHE A 94 -2.83 7.57 0.42
C PHE A 94 -4.28 7.69 0.87
N GLY A 95 -5.08 6.64 0.68
CA GLY A 95 -6.47 6.63 1.13
C GLY A 95 -6.70 6.77 2.64
N ASN A 96 -5.66 6.63 3.47
CA ASN A 96 -5.73 6.87 4.91
C ASN A 96 -5.44 8.33 5.30
N ILE A 97 -4.93 9.13 4.36
CA ILE A 97 -4.47 10.50 4.58
C ILE A 97 -5.63 11.47 4.30
N LYS A 98 -5.86 12.40 5.21
CA LYS A 98 -6.82 13.51 5.02
C LYS A 98 -6.14 14.71 4.37
N SER A 99 -4.96 15.10 4.89
CA SER A 99 -4.22 16.21 4.31
C SER A 99 -2.72 16.11 4.57
N ILE A 100 -1.94 16.80 3.73
CA ILE A 100 -0.50 16.95 3.89
C ILE A 100 -0.16 18.45 3.79
N GLN A 101 0.53 18.95 4.80
CA GLN A 101 0.99 20.33 4.88
C GLN A 101 2.52 20.39 4.83
N PRO A 102 3.14 20.99 3.80
CA PRO A 102 4.56 21.24 3.76
C PRO A 102 5.00 22.15 4.91
N LEU A 103 5.99 21.69 5.69
CA LEU A 103 6.66 22.51 6.70
C LEU A 103 8.02 23.05 6.19
N SER A 104 8.64 22.31 5.28
CA SER A 104 9.86 22.69 4.56
C SER A 104 10.05 21.79 3.33
N ASN A 105 11.15 21.90 2.61
CA ASN A 105 11.48 21.02 1.48
C ASN A 105 11.73 19.55 1.90
N SER A 106 11.92 19.30 3.19
CA SER A 106 12.21 17.95 3.71
C SER A 106 11.31 17.54 4.88
N LYS A 107 10.31 18.34 5.24
CA LYS A 107 9.41 18.09 6.35
C LYS A 107 7.96 18.37 5.95
N ALA A 108 7.05 17.57 6.46
CA ALA A 108 5.62 17.76 6.30
C ALA A 108 4.87 17.39 7.60
N GLU A 109 3.71 17.98 7.78
CA GLU A 109 2.70 17.50 8.71
C GLU A 109 1.63 16.76 7.93
N LEU A 110 1.33 15.54 8.33
CA LEU A 110 0.32 14.68 7.74
C LEU A 110 -0.84 14.56 8.72
N GLU A 111 -2.05 14.88 8.26
CA GLU A 111 -3.29 14.68 9.00
C GLU A 111 -3.96 13.40 8.50
N ILE A 112 -4.24 12.47 9.40
CA ILE A 112 -5.02 11.26 9.09
C ILE A 112 -6.51 11.51 9.27
N LYS A 113 -7.35 10.60 8.80
CA LYS A 113 -8.82 10.82 8.74
C LYS A 113 -9.50 11.04 10.09
N ASP A 114 -8.91 10.65 11.21
CA ASP A 114 -9.43 10.91 12.56
C ASP A 114 -9.06 12.30 13.11
N GLY A 115 -8.30 13.09 12.34
CA GLY A 115 -7.85 14.43 12.70
C GLY A 115 -6.52 14.48 13.46
N ASN A 116 -5.94 13.33 13.81
CA ASN A 116 -4.59 13.30 14.40
C ASN A 116 -3.54 13.69 13.37
N THR A 117 -2.49 14.37 13.81
CA THR A 117 -1.39 14.81 12.95
C THR A 117 -0.08 14.11 13.31
N ILE A 118 0.74 13.88 12.29
CA ILE A 118 2.06 13.26 12.41
C ILE A 118 3.05 14.14 11.67
N GLN A 119 4.10 14.58 12.37
CA GLN A 119 5.22 15.27 11.71
C GLN A 119 6.19 14.24 11.14
N LEU A 120 6.54 14.43 9.88
CA LEU A 120 7.35 13.51 9.11
C LEU A 120 8.52 14.23 8.44
N ASN A 121 9.63 13.52 8.32
CA ASN A 121 10.79 13.90 7.54
C ASN A 121 10.82 13.12 6.24
N ARG A 122 11.43 13.68 5.20
CA ARG A 122 11.60 13.04 3.90
C ARG A 122 12.33 11.68 3.99
N GLY A 123 13.36 11.60 4.85
CA GLY A 123 14.21 10.41 4.93
C GLY A 123 14.88 10.09 3.59
N ASN A 124 14.90 8.79 3.28
CA ASN A 124 15.40 8.27 1.99
C ASN A 124 14.31 8.19 0.91
N TYR A 125 13.11 8.71 1.16
CA TYR A 125 11.96 8.66 0.26
C TYR A 125 11.75 9.98 -0.46
N ASN A 126 10.96 9.94 -1.54
CA ASN A 126 10.72 11.10 -2.39
C ASN A 126 9.30 11.65 -2.28
N ASP A 127 8.49 11.17 -1.34
CA ASP A 127 7.10 11.62 -1.23
C ASP A 127 6.97 13.01 -0.60
N ILE A 128 7.90 13.40 0.28
CA ILE A 128 8.02 14.79 0.77
C ILE A 128 9.02 15.53 -0.12
N GLY A 129 8.67 16.76 -0.54
CA GLY A 129 9.53 17.61 -1.37
C GLY A 129 9.38 17.35 -2.86
N THR A 130 8.39 16.55 -3.28
CA THR A 130 8.12 16.28 -4.70
C THR A 130 7.10 17.26 -5.28
N ALA A 131 7.12 17.45 -6.59
CA ALA A 131 6.06 18.21 -7.29
C ALA A 131 4.78 17.35 -7.40
N ILE A 132 3.65 18.02 -7.49
CA ILE A 132 2.32 17.40 -7.62
C ILE A 132 1.72 17.82 -8.95
N GLY A 133 1.30 16.82 -9.74
CA GLY A 133 0.49 17.03 -10.93
C GLY A 133 -1.00 17.03 -10.56
N ILE A 134 -1.78 17.89 -11.20
CA ILE A 134 -3.22 17.90 -11.02
C ILE A 134 -3.93 18.08 -12.36
N TYR A 135 -4.92 17.22 -12.60
CA TYR A 135 -5.88 17.32 -13.69
C TYR A 135 -7.17 17.93 -13.16
N SER A 136 -7.47 19.14 -13.58
CA SER A 136 -8.72 19.83 -13.24
C SER A 136 -9.91 19.27 -14.03
N PRO A 137 -11.16 19.50 -13.60
CA PRO A 137 -12.35 19.04 -14.28
C PRO A 137 -12.52 19.54 -15.74
N ASP A 138 -11.90 20.66 -16.09
CA ASP A 138 -11.81 21.21 -17.44
C ASP A 138 -10.74 20.55 -18.32
N ASN A 139 -10.14 19.45 -17.88
CA ASN A 139 -9.03 18.73 -18.53
C ASN A 139 -7.72 19.52 -18.65
N THR A 140 -7.55 20.61 -17.90
CA THR A 140 -6.26 21.28 -17.79
C THR A 140 -5.33 20.53 -16.84
N TYR A 141 -4.04 20.48 -17.19
CA TYR A 141 -3.02 19.84 -16.36
C TYR A 141 -2.05 20.89 -15.85
N ALA A 142 -1.84 20.92 -14.55
CA ALA A 142 -0.85 21.77 -13.89
C ALA A 142 0.14 20.91 -13.10
N THR A 143 1.40 21.35 -13.05
CA THR A 143 2.42 20.80 -12.15
C THR A 143 2.78 21.86 -11.11
N ILE A 144 2.56 21.57 -9.85
CA ILE A 144 2.77 22.48 -8.73
C ILE A 144 4.00 22.00 -7.96
N ARG A 145 5.01 22.87 -7.86
CA ARG A 145 6.23 22.55 -7.11
C ARG A 145 5.94 22.55 -5.62
N TRP A 146 6.64 21.69 -4.88
CA TRP A 146 6.48 21.54 -3.44
C TRP A 146 6.60 22.86 -2.65
N ASP A 147 7.56 23.70 -3.00
CA ASP A 147 7.80 25.01 -2.37
C ASP A 147 6.69 26.04 -2.63
N LYS A 148 5.74 25.73 -3.51
CA LYS A 148 4.56 26.54 -3.80
C LYS A 148 3.28 26.05 -3.11
N ILE A 149 3.34 24.86 -2.48
CA ILE A 149 2.19 24.24 -1.85
C ILE A 149 2.12 24.64 -0.38
N THR A 150 0.95 25.06 0.09
CA THR A 150 0.68 25.27 1.52
C THR A 150 -0.06 24.10 2.15
N LYS A 151 -0.95 23.43 1.40
CA LYS A 151 -1.70 22.25 1.85
C LYS A 151 -2.17 21.44 0.65
N VAL A 152 -2.19 20.12 0.79
CA VAL A 152 -2.96 19.20 -0.07
C VAL A 152 -4.01 18.55 0.79
N GLU A 153 -5.27 18.59 0.37
CA GLU A 153 -6.40 18.00 1.06
C GLU A 153 -7.06 16.98 0.16
N PHE A 154 -7.18 15.74 0.65
CA PHE A 154 -7.75 14.62 -0.10
C PHE A 154 -9.24 14.49 0.18
N CYS A 155 -10.02 14.21 -0.86
CA CYS A 155 -11.45 13.97 -0.77
C CYS A 155 -11.94 13.07 -1.91
N SER A 156 -13.16 12.58 -1.80
CA SER A 156 -13.84 11.96 -2.94
C SER A 156 -14.18 13.02 -4.00
N PRO A 157 -14.10 12.69 -5.29
CA PRO A 157 -14.57 13.59 -6.33
C PRO A 157 -16.10 13.77 -6.26
N ASP A 158 -16.56 14.93 -6.68
CA ASP A 158 -17.99 15.17 -6.90
C ASP A 158 -18.53 14.24 -8.00
N ASN A 159 -19.85 13.95 -7.97
CA ASN A 159 -20.49 13.03 -8.91
C ASN A 159 -20.30 13.42 -10.39
N ASP A 160 -20.10 14.70 -10.67
CA ASP A 160 -19.91 15.24 -12.03
C ASP A 160 -18.43 15.27 -12.46
N SER A 161 -17.51 14.89 -11.56
CA SER A 161 -16.07 14.86 -11.86
C SER A 161 -15.73 13.65 -12.71
N ILE A 162 -15.48 13.84 -13.99
CA ILE A 162 -15.07 12.78 -14.91
C ILE A 162 -13.57 12.49 -14.71
N ALA A 163 -13.26 11.23 -14.37
CA ALA A 163 -11.85 10.81 -14.31
C ALA A 163 -11.23 10.90 -15.71
N PRO A 164 -9.97 11.38 -15.84
CA PRO A 164 -9.28 11.36 -17.12
C PRO A 164 -9.25 9.94 -17.69
N GLU A 165 -9.51 9.79 -18.99
CA GLU A 165 -9.42 8.50 -19.69
C GLU A 165 -8.00 7.93 -19.63
N LYS A 166 -7.00 8.81 -19.56
CA LYS A 166 -5.58 8.46 -19.44
C LYS A 166 -5.23 7.97 -18.03
N ASN A 167 -4.14 7.24 -17.94
CA ASN A 167 -3.60 6.68 -16.70
C ASN A 167 -4.53 5.65 -16.04
N GLN A 168 -5.17 4.81 -16.86
CA GLN A 168 -5.84 3.62 -16.34
C GLN A 168 -4.80 2.66 -15.77
N PRO A 169 -5.05 1.98 -14.63
CA PRO A 169 -4.08 1.05 -14.06
C PRO A 169 -3.89 -0.18 -14.94
N ILE A 170 -2.70 -0.75 -14.95
CA ILE A 170 -2.50 -2.11 -15.41
C ILE A 170 -3.18 -3.03 -14.39
N CYS A 171 -4.18 -3.78 -14.83
CA CYS A 171 -4.91 -4.74 -14.01
C CYS A 171 -4.54 -6.16 -14.42
N GLY A 172 -4.23 -7.03 -13.45
CA GLY A 172 -3.84 -8.38 -13.82
C GLY A 172 -3.64 -9.34 -12.67
N ILE A 173 -3.29 -10.56 -13.08
CA ILE A 173 -2.91 -11.67 -12.21
C ILE A 173 -1.44 -11.98 -12.48
N ILE A 174 -0.62 -12.00 -11.43
CA ILE A 174 0.74 -12.53 -11.48
C ILE A 174 0.74 -13.91 -10.84
N LYS A 175 1.25 -14.90 -11.58
CA LYS A 175 1.50 -16.25 -11.08
C LYS A 175 2.99 -16.43 -10.84
N THR A 176 3.32 -17.04 -9.72
CA THR A 176 4.68 -17.36 -9.28
C THR A 176 4.70 -18.81 -8.78
N ASP A 177 5.88 -19.33 -8.52
CA ASP A 177 6.07 -20.60 -7.82
C ASP A 177 5.52 -20.62 -6.38
N GLN A 178 5.31 -19.43 -5.76
CA GLN A 178 4.83 -19.27 -4.38
C GLN A 178 3.33 -18.97 -4.28
N GLY A 179 2.66 -18.53 -5.36
CA GLY A 179 1.26 -18.19 -5.31
C GLY A 179 0.73 -17.35 -6.47
N ILE A 180 -0.49 -16.88 -6.31
CA ILE A 180 -1.21 -16.09 -7.30
C ILE A 180 -1.60 -14.76 -6.67
N TYR A 181 -1.26 -13.66 -7.34
CA TYR A 181 -1.47 -12.30 -6.86
C TYR A 181 -2.31 -11.53 -7.88
N LYS A 182 -3.46 -11.00 -7.47
CA LYS A 182 -4.39 -10.26 -8.33
C LYS A 182 -4.56 -8.84 -7.82
N GLY A 183 -4.31 -7.85 -8.69
CA GLY A 183 -4.42 -6.45 -8.29
C GLY A 183 -3.99 -5.46 -9.38
N PHE A 184 -3.67 -4.24 -8.95
CA PHE A 184 -3.03 -3.24 -9.79
C PHE A 184 -1.54 -3.53 -9.91
N ILE A 185 -1.06 -3.59 -11.14
CA ILE A 185 0.30 -3.97 -11.45
C ILE A 185 1.14 -2.73 -11.69
N THR A 186 2.37 -2.72 -11.15
CA THR A 186 3.44 -1.83 -11.61
C THR A 186 4.56 -2.73 -12.10
N TRP A 187 4.79 -2.72 -13.40
CA TRP A 187 5.82 -3.54 -14.04
C TRP A 187 7.17 -2.83 -13.92
N ASP A 188 8.22 -3.59 -13.70
CA ASP A 188 9.60 -3.09 -13.50
C ASP A 188 9.72 -1.89 -12.52
N LYS A 189 8.76 -1.73 -11.59
CA LYS A 189 8.61 -0.66 -10.59
C LYS A 189 8.26 0.73 -11.12
N ASP A 190 8.05 0.93 -12.43
CA ASP A 190 7.70 2.23 -13.02
C ASP A 190 6.59 2.20 -14.08
N GLU A 191 6.39 1.12 -14.84
CA GLU A 191 5.26 1.00 -15.76
C GLU A 191 3.99 0.65 -14.97
N LYS A 192 3.10 1.64 -14.83
CA LYS A 192 1.96 1.54 -13.92
C LYS A 192 0.61 1.70 -14.61
N THR A 193 0.62 2.32 -15.80
CA THR A 193 -0.60 2.64 -16.55
C THR A 193 -0.74 1.77 -17.78
N ALA A 194 -1.95 1.61 -18.25
CA ALA A 194 -2.27 0.78 -19.42
C ALA A 194 -1.58 1.28 -20.71
N GLU A 195 -1.30 2.59 -20.77
CA GLU A 195 -0.59 3.22 -21.87
C GLU A 195 0.94 3.06 -21.79
N ALA A 196 1.48 2.70 -20.60
CA ALA A 196 2.91 2.40 -20.47
C ALA A 196 3.28 1.19 -21.33
N THR A 197 4.54 1.14 -21.77
CA THR A 197 4.99 0.13 -22.74
C THR A 197 5.89 -0.92 -22.11
N LEU A 198 5.70 -2.15 -22.53
CA LEU A 198 6.65 -3.25 -22.35
C LEU A 198 7.63 -3.21 -23.52
N ASP A 199 8.88 -2.96 -23.23
CA ASP A 199 9.91 -2.74 -24.22
C ASP A 199 10.80 -3.99 -24.40
N GLY A 200 11.25 -4.25 -25.64
CA GLY A 200 12.17 -5.36 -25.89
C GLY A 200 12.50 -5.59 -27.36
N GLN A 201 13.56 -6.35 -27.59
CA GLN A 201 13.89 -6.88 -28.90
C GLN A 201 12.98 -8.05 -29.24
N SER A 202 12.67 -8.23 -30.52
CA SER A 202 11.99 -9.41 -31.07
C SER A 202 12.63 -9.81 -32.39
N GLN A 203 12.23 -10.97 -32.94
CA GLN A 203 12.72 -11.41 -34.26
C GLN A 203 12.50 -10.36 -35.39
N ASN A 204 11.47 -9.53 -35.23
CA ASN A 204 11.08 -8.50 -36.20
C ASN A 204 11.51 -7.08 -35.76
N GLY A 205 12.57 -6.95 -34.96
CA GLY A 205 13.10 -5.71 -34.44
C GLY A 205 12.55 -5.31 -33.06
N TYR A 206 12.93 -4.12 -32.60
CA TYR A 206 12.53 -3.58 -31.31
C TYR A 206 11.01 -3.33 -31.24
N ARG A 207 10.41 -3.59 -30.07
CA ARG A 207 8.98 -3.43 -29.80
C ARG A 207 8.78 -2.61 -28.54
N ASN A 208 7.77 -1.74 -28.62
CA ASN A 208 7.17 -1.03 -27.50
C ASN A 208 5.70 -1.40 -27.50
N LEU A 209 5.29 -2.29 -26.61
CA LEU A 209 3.92 -2.82 -26.57
C LEU A 209 3.16 -2.20 -25.40
N PRO A 210 2.18 -1.32 -25.62
CA PRO A 210 1.34 -0.79 -24.55
C PRO A 210 0.67 -1.92 -23.77
N PHE A 211 0.63 -1.82 -22.44
CA PHE A 211 0.00 -2.86 -21.60
C PHE A 211 -1.48 -3.05 -21.92
N GLU A 212 -2.18 -2.01 -22.41
CA GLU A 212 -3.59 -2.09 -22.80
C GLU A 212 -3.87 -3.12 -23.91
N VAL A 213 -2.89 -3.42 -24.78
CA VAL A 213 -3.05 -4.42 -25.84
C VAL A 213 -2.50 -5.79 -25.45
N ILE A 214 -1.82 -5.93 -24.33
CA ILE A 214 -1.25 -7.19 -23.85
C ILE A 214 -2.32 -8.01 -23.15
N GLN A 215 -2.43 -9.28 -23.53
CA GLN A 215 -3.28 -10.26 -22.85
C GLN A 215 -2.49 -11.08 -21.83
N LYS A 216 -1.26 -11.49 -22.21
CA LYS A 216 -0.46 -12.41 -21.38
C LYS A 216 1.03 -12.20 -21.63
N ILE A 217 1.80 -12.31 -20.56
CA ILE A 217 3.27 -12.39 -20.60
C ILE A 217 3.67 -13.68 -19.86
N THR A 218 4.46 -14.52 -20.52
CA THR A 218 4.98 -15.77 -19.93
C THR A 218 6.51 -15.71 -19.95
N LYS A 219 7.14 -15.91 -18.81
CA LYS A 219 8.61 -16.00 -18.72
C LYS A 219 9.11 -17.15 -19.59
N ASN A 220 10.13 -16.91 -20.38
CA ASN A 220 10.73 -17.90 -21.29
C ASN A 220 12.26 -17.72 -21.35
N GLY A 221 12.98 -18.56 -20.63
CA GLY A 221 14.44 -18.43 -20.52
C GLY A 221 14.89 -17.06 -20.06
N ASN A 222 15.75 -16.40 -20.84
CA ASN A 222 16.24 -15.04 -20.56
C ASN A 222 15.35 -13.92 -21.11
N GLY A 223 14.10 -14.23 -21.45
CA GLY A 223 13.14 -13.30 -22.02
C GLY A 223 11.72 -13.65 -21.61
N CYS A 224 10.77 -13.25 -22.44
CA CYS A 224 9.37 -13.62 -22.26
C CYS A 224 8.65 -13.82 -23.60
N LYS A 225 7.58 -14.59 -23.55
CA LYS A 225 6.59 -14.69 -24.63
C LYS A 225 5.43 -13.77 -24.28
N VAL A 226 5.10 -12.84 -25.18
CA VAL A 226 4.00 -11.89 -25.05
C VAL A 226 2.90 -12.27 -26.03
N VAL A 227 1.66 -12.40 -25.54
CA VAL A 227 0.45 -12.63 -26.35
C VAL A 227 -0.40 -11.38 -26.25
N LEU A 228 -0.77 -10.82 -27.40
CA LEU A 228 -1.65 -9.67 -27.48
C LEU A 228 -3.12 -10.08 -27.50
N LYS A 229 -4.03 -9.18 -27.14
CA LYS A 229 -5.49 -9.37 -27.16
C LYS A 229 -6.03 -9.73 -28.57
N ASN A 230 -5.31 -9.37 -29.63
CA ASN A 230 -5.64 -9.73 -31.02
C ASN A 230 -5.05 -11.08 -31.49
N GLY A 231 -4.44 -11.84 -30.58
CA GLY A 231 -3.85 -13.15 -30.83
C GLY A 231 -2.43 -13.14 -31.42
N LYS A 232 -1.82 -11.97 -31.67
CA LYS A 232 -0.42 -11.91 -32.11
C LYS A 232 0.51 -12.28 -30.94
N GLU A 233 1.61 -12.97 -31.26
CA GLU A 233 2.60 -13.41 -30.31
C GLU A 233 3.98 -12.85 -30.64
N TYR A 234 4.76 -12.55 -29.60
CA TYR A 234 6.14 -12.09 -29.71
C TYR A 234 7.01 -12.78 -28.67
N ASP A 235 8.14 -13.32 -29.08
CA ASP A 235 9.24 -13.62 -28.16
C ASP A 235 10.07 -12.36 -28.01
N MET A 236 10.26 -11.89 -26.76
CA MET A 236 10.90 -10.62 -26.44
C MET A 236 12.08 -10.83 -25.47
N TRP A 237 13.14 -10.05 -25.65
CA TRP A 237 14.38 -10.11 -24.85
C TRP A 237 15.12 -8.77 -24.86
N GLY A 238 16.22 -8.67 -24.12
CA GLY A 238 17.26 -7.64 -24.29
C GLY A 238 17.09 -6.36 -23.47
N THR A 239 15.93 -6.12 -22.84
CA THR A 239 15.69 -4.97 -21.95
C THR A 239 15.40 -5.44 -20.52
N ASN A 240 15.42 -4.51 -19.57
CA ASN A 240 15.04 -4.78 -18.18
C ASN A 240 13.56 -5.21 -18.05
N ASP A 241 12.69 -4.76 -18.91
CA ASP A 241 11.26 -5.12 -18.83
C ASP A 241 11.00 -6.62 -19.00
N VAL A 242 11.86 -7.30 -19.74
CA VAL A 242 11.61 -8.68 -20.21
C VAL A 242 12.71 -9.66 -19.82
N ASN A 243 13.58 -9.32 -18.85
CA ASN A 243 14.66 -10.21 -18.43
C ASN A 243 15.00 -10.08 -16.94
N THR A 244 16.08 -10.73 -16.51
CA THR A 244 16.54 -10.75 -15.10
C THR A 244 16.99 -9.40 -14.54
N ALA A 245 17.15 -8.37 -15.37
CA ALA A 245 17.42 -7.00 -14.92
C ALA A 245 16.14 -6.25 -14.51
N ASN A 246 14.96 -6.87 -14.63
CA ASN A 246 13.70 -6.33 -14.13
C ASN A 246 13.81 -6.08 -12.62
N ARG A 247 13.52 -4.85 -12.22
CA ARG A 247 13.66 -4.37 -10.82
C ARG A 247 12.61 -4.95 -9.88
N GLY A 248 11.62 -5.65 -10.42
CA GLY A 248 10.52 -6.29 -9.72
C GLY A 248 9.14 -5.84 -10.20
N ILE A 249 8.18 -6.73 -10.07
CA ILE A 249 6.78 -6.51 -10.42
C ILE A 249 6.00 -6.26 -9.13
N ILE A 250 5.37 -5.09 -9.01
CA ILE A 250 4.56 -4.76 -7.85
C ILE A 250 3.11 -5.12 -8.14
N VAL A 251 2.46 -5.78 -7.18
CA VAL A 251 1.02 -6.04 -7.18
C VAL A 251 0.40 -5.35 -5.98
N ASN A 252 -0.38 -4.31 -6.22
CA ASN A 252 -1.18 -3.68 -5.18
C ASN A 252 -2.52 -4.40 -5.06
N MET A 253 -2.70 -5.14 -3.97
CA MET A 253 -3.91 -5.90 -3.67
C MET A 253 -4.78 -5.13 -2.66
N PRO A 254 -6.00 -4.71 -3.02
CA PRO A 254 -6.82 -3.84 -2.17
C PRO A 254 -7.05 -4.39 -0.75
N ASN A 255 -7.23 -5.71 -0.63
CA ASN A 255 -7.65 -6.39 0.61
C ASN A 255 -6.52 -7.12 1.36
N ILE A 256 -5.29 -7.02 0.90
CA ILE A 256 -4.14 -7.70 1.53
C ILE A 256 -3.02 -6.71 1.79
N GLY A 257 -2.57 -6.00 0.75
CA GLY A 257 -1.43 -5.13 0.87
C GLY A 257 -0.75 -4.95 -0.49
N ARG A 258 0.53 -4.72 -0.45
CA ARG A 258 1.40 -4.60 -1.62
C ARG A 258 2.39 -5.75 -1.60
N VAL A 259 2.65 -6.34 -2.76
CA VAL A 259 3.63 -7.41 -2.92
C VAL A 259 4.59 -7.00 -4.03
N THR A 260 5.89 -7.15 -3.81
CA THR A 260 6.91 -6.94 -4.83
C THR A 260 7.53 -8.29 -5.19
N ILE A 261 7.39 -8.69 -6.45
CA ILE A 261 7.77 -9.99 -6.98
C ILE A 261 9.01 -9.82 -7.86
N PRO A 262 10.17 -10.37 -7.49
CA PRO A 262 11.36 -10.37 -8.34
C PRO A 262 11.14 -11.19 -9.60
N TRP A 263 11.83 -10.82 -10.69
CA TRP A 263 11.77 -11.56 -11.96
C TRP A 263 12.06 -13.07 -11.80
N LYS A 264 12.91 -13.46 -10.87
CA LYS A 264 13.21 -14.89 -10.65
C LYS A 264 12.00 -15.71 -10.22
N ASN A 265 11.09 -15.11 -9.44
CA ASN A 265 9.85 -15.75 -8.97
C ASN A 265 8.68 -15.56 -9.93
N PHE A 266 8.76 -14.61 -10.86
CA PHE A 266 7.73 -14.36 -11.86
C PHE A 266 7.66 -15.52 -12.86
N GLU A 267 6.45 -15.96 -13.19
CA GLU A 267 6.17 -16.97 -14.23
C GLU A 267 5.23 -16.42 -15.30
N ILE A 268 4.06 -15.91 -14.90
CA ILE A 268 3.01 -15.50 -15.83
C ILE A 268 2.35 -14.21 -15.33
N PHE A 269 2.11 -13.28 -16.24
CA PHE A 269 1.13 -12.20 -16.12
C PHE A 269 -0.06 -12.49 -17.04
N GLU A 270 -1.27 -12.34 -16.53
CA GLU A 270 -2.52 -12.37 -17.30
C GLU A 270 -3.30 -11.09 -17.03
N ALA A 271 -3.58 -10.32 -18.08
CA ALA A 271 -4.39 -9.10 -17.97
C ALA A 271 -5.83 -9.43 -17.56
N THR A 272 -6.42 -8.59 -16.71
CA THR A 272 -7.82 -8.68 -16.28
C THR A 272 -8.50 -7.33 -16.45
N ASP A 273 -9.82 -7.33 -16.51
CA ASP A 273 -10.57 -6.08 -16.47
C ASP A 273 -10.55 -5.47 -15.06
N ILE A 274 -10.65 -4.14 -15.01
CA ILE A 274 -10.63 -3.41 -13.74
C ILE A 274 -11.81 -3.81 -12.84
N GLN A 275 -12.95 -4.18 -13.43
CA GLN A 275 -14.15 -4.63 -12.70
C GLN A 275 -13.92 -5.94 -11.94
N ASP A 276 -12.94 -6.74 -12.35
CA ASP A 276 -12.56 -7.97 -11.67
C ASP A 276 -11.70 -7.73 -10.43
N ILE A 277 -11.27 -6.50 -10.20
CA ILE A 277 -10.49 -6.09 -9.03
C ILE A 277 -11.41 -5.39 -8.04
N ASN A 278 -11.31 -5.74 -6.77
CA ASN A 278 -12.04 -5.04 -5.71
C ASN A 278 -11.44 -3.63 -5.53
N ILE A 279 -11.98 -2.65 -6.26
CA ILE A 279 -11.54 -1.26 -6.23
C ILE A 279 -11.89 -0.63 -4.88
N LEU A 280 -10.94 0.13 -4.32
CA LEU A 280 -11.14 0.99 -3.16
C LEU A 280 -11.23 2.45 -3.61
N SER A 281 -12.32 3.11 -3.27
CA SER A 281 -12.48 4.56 -3.29
C SER A 281 -11.92 5.18 -2.00
N TYR A 282 -11.84 6.50 -1.92
CA TYR A 282 -11.36 7.19 -0.73
C TYR A 282 -12.14 6.82 0.53
N GLU A 283 -13.46 6.69 0.43
CA GLU A 283 -14.34 6.38 1.57
C GLU A 283 -14.16 4.93 2.09
N ASP A 284 -13.74 4.00 1.23
CA ASP A 284 -13.52 2.59 1.63
C ASP A 284 -12.35 2.41 2.61
N PHE A 285 -11.50 3.42 2.80
CA PHE A 285 -10.39 3.34 3.76
C PHE A 285 -10.85 3.50 5.21
N GLY A 286 -12.05 4.07 5.42
CA GLY A 286 -12.66 4.21 6.74
C GLY A 286 -11.90 5.12 7.70
N GLN A 287 -12.25 5.04 8.97
CA GLN A 287 -11.57 5.76 10.05
C GLN A 287 -10.36 4.95 10.55
N PRO A 288 -9.23 5.61 10.83
CA PRO A 288 -8.08 4.99 11.45
C PRO A 288 -8.44 4.45 12.84
N GLN A 289 -7.87 3.32 13.19
CA GLN A 289 -8.03 2.71 14.50
C GLN A 289 -6.65 2.37 15.07
N ARG A 290 -6.50 2.50 16.38
CA ARG A 290 -5.31 2.00 17.05
C ARG A 290 -5.29 0.48 17.02
N ILE A 291 -4.10 -0.10 16.89
CA ILE A 291 -3.90 -1.55 17.00
C ILE A 291 -4.34 -1.98 18.40
N TYR A 292 -5.24 -2.95 18.47
CA TYR A 292 -5.76 -3.54 19.70
C TYR A 292 -5.70 -5.07 19.65
N GLY A 293 -5.47 -5.72 20.77
CA GLY A 293 -5.44 -7.19 20.80
C GLY A 293 -4.83 -7.78 22.06
N GLU A 294 -4.22 -8.94 21.88
CA GLU A 294 -3.68 -9.77 22.95
C GLU A 294 -2.28 -10.26 22.61
N VAL A 295 -1.36 -10.15 23.55
CA VAL A 295 -0.02 -10.73 23.48
C VAL A 295 0.08 -11.87 24.49
N THR A 296 0.38 -13.08 24.02
CA THR A 296 0.68 -14.24 24.87
C THR A 296 2.20 -14.46 24.89
N THR A 297 2.77 -14.54 26.07
CA THR A 297 4.22 -14.81 26.25
C THR A 297 4.52 -16.31 26.21
N ARG A 298 5.80 -16.65 26.03
CA ARG A 298 6.28 -18.04 26.12
C ARG A 298 6.12 -18.67 27.50
N LYS A 299 5.93 -17.86 28.55
CA LYS A 299 5.62 -18.29 29.91
C LYS A 299 4.12 -18.52 30.14
N GLY A 300 3.27 -18.18 29.14
CA GLY A 300 1.82 -18.32 29.25
C GLY A 300 1.11 -17.11 29.85
N GLU A 301 1.81 -16.03 30.10
CA GLU A 301 1.21 -14.76 30.53
C GLU A 301 0.50 -14.09 29.36
N THR A 302 -0.61 -13.41 29.62
CA THR A 302 -1.44 -12.77 28.60
C THR A 302 -1.67 -11.30 28.93
N TYR A 303 -1.45 -10.44 27.94
CA TYR A 303 -1.61 -8.99 28.05
C TYR A 303 -2.59 -8.51 26.97
N ASN A 304 -3.64 -7.79 27.38
CA ASN A 304 -4.67 -7.26 26.47
C ASN A 304 -4.65 -5.73 26.50
N GLY A 305 -4.81 -5.11 25.35
CA GLY A 305 -4.86 -3.64 25.28
C GLY A 305 -4.57 -3.09 23.89
N TYR A 306 -4.45 -1.76 23.84
CA TYR A 306 -3.86 -1.10 22.66
C TYR A 306 -2.36 -1.39 22.62
N MET A 307 -1.81 -1.40 21.42
CA MET A 307 -0.43 -1.85 21.19
C MET A 307 0.38 -0.83 20.40
N ALA A 308 1.67 -0.75 20.72
CA ALA A 308 2.69 -0.29 19.78
C ALA A 308 3.55 -1.49 19.43
N TYR A 309 3.46 -1.92 18.17
CA TYR A 309 4.20 -3.03 17.59
C TYR A 309 5.58 -2.55 17.17
N ASP A 310 6.61 -3.36 17.40
CA ASP A 310 8.03 -3.01 17.17
C ASP A 310 8.44 -1.66 17.78
N LEU A 311 7.67 -1.17 18.76
CA LEU A 311 7.77 0.17 19.36
C LEU A 311 7.62 1.30 18.32
N ASP A 312 6.92 1.06 17.22
CA ASP A 312 6.74 1.98 16.12
C ASP A 312 5.29 2.06 15.63
N GLU A 313 4.72 0.94 15.17
CA GLU A 313 3.39 0.92 14.58
C GLU A 313 2.32 0.83 15.68
N ALA A 314 1.41 1.79 15.67
CA ALA A 314 0.28 1.82 16.62
C ALA A 314 -1.08 1.92 15.94
N MET A 315 -1.12 2.12 14.61
CA MET A 315 -2.34 2.31 13.85
C MET A 315 -2.57 1.14 12.88
N ASN A 316 -3.82 0.73 12.71
CA ASN A 316 -4.20 -0.40 11.88
C ASN A 316 -3.93 -0.23 10.38
N PHE A 317 -3.65 0.98 9.93
CA PHE A 317 -3.28 1.29 8.54
C PHE A 317 -1.77 1.31 8.30
N GLU A 318 -0.93 1.33 9.35
CA GLU A 318 0.53 1.22 9.23
C GLU A 318 0.89 -0.16 8.69
N ILE A 319 2.09 -0.29 8.15
CA ILE A 319 2.49 -1.43 7.33
C ILE A 319 3.38 -2.37 8.14
N LEU A 320 3.05 -3.65 8.10
CA LEU A 320 3.93 -4.74 8.49
C LEU A 320 4.75 -5.16 7.27
N ASP A 321 6.06 -5.12 7.39
CA ASP A 321 7.00 -5.51 6.35
C ASP A 321 7.54 -6.93 6.56
N GLY A 322 7.72 -7.68 5.47
CA GLY A 322 8.32 -9.01 5.54
C GLY A 322 8.62 -9.60 4.19
N ASN A 323 9.43 -10.63 4.18
CA ASN A 323 9.89 -11.31 2.97
C ASN A 323 9.59 -12.81 3.06
N ASN A 324 9.07 -13.37 2.00
CA ASN A 324 8.94 -14.81 1.82
C ASN A 324 9.57 -15.21 0.49
N ASP A 325 10.68 -15.92 0.55
CA ASP A 325 11.40 -16.41 -0.64
C ASP A 325 11.68 -15.32 -1.70
N ASN A 326 12.17 -14.16 -1.21
CA ASN A 326 12.46 -12.93 -1.94
C ASN A 326 11.25 -12.14 -2.44
N ILE A 327 10.04 -12.61 -2.25
CA ILE A 327 8.83 -11.82 -2.47
C ILE A 327 8.61 -10.94 -1.24
N ILE A 328 8.60 -9.62 -1.45
CA ILE A 328 8.43 -8.64 -0.37
C ILE A 328 6.95 -8.38 -0.18
N TYR A 329 6.50 -8.43 1.07
CA TYR A 329 5.13 -8.14 1.49
C TYR A 329 5.11 -6.88 2.35
N GLU A 330 4.19 -5.98 2.04
CA GLU A 330 3.89 -4.75 2.76
C GLU A 330 2.39 -4.76 3.11
N ILE A 331 2.05 -5.17 4.34
CA ILE A 331 0.69 -5.53 4.75
C ILE A 331 0.16 -4.55 5.80
N PRO A 332 -0.88 -3.75 5.54
CA PRO A 332 -1.54 -2.97 6.59
C PRO A 332 -2.00 -3.86 7.76
N PHE A 333 -1.73 -3.45 9.01
CA PHE A 333 -2.08 -4.24 10.20
C PHE A 333 -3.55 -4.65 10.25
N LYS A 334 -4.48 -3.87 9.69
CA LYS A 334 -5.90 -4.24 9.57
C LYS A 334 -6.16 -5.54 8.80
N PHE A 335 -5.20 -6.01 8.02
CA PHE A 335 -5.29 -7.28 7.29
C PHE A 335 -4.54 -8.43 7.97
N VAL A 336 -3.94 -8.18 9.12
CA VAL A 336 -3.24 -9.17 9.93
C VAL A 336 -4.13 -9.58 11.10
N SER A 337 -4.36 -10.88 11.30
CA SER A 337 -5.11 -11.41 12.43
C SER A 337 -4.22 -11.90 13.56
N SER A 338 -3.03 -12.44 13.23
CA SER A 338 -2.07 -12.86 14.25
C SER A 338 -0.65 -12.93 13.73
N ILE A 339 0.32 -12.81 14.65
CA ILE A 339 1.75 -12.99 14.38
C ILE A 339 2.31 -13.97 15.41
N GLU A 340 2.94 -15.03 14.96
CA GLU A 340 3.57 -16.04 15.80
C GLU A 340 5.09 -16.12 15.49
N PRO A 341 5.97 -15.56 16.34
CA PRO A 341 7.42 -15.69 16.17
C PRO A 341 7.85 -17.15 16.25
N LYS A 342 8.40 -17.70 15.17
CA LYS A 342 8.82 -19.12 15.09
C LYS A 342 10.26 -19.33 15.52
N ASN A 343 11.14 -18.48 15.02
CA ASN A 343 12.55 -18.49 15.39
C ASN A 343 13.16 -17.09 15.20
N TYR A 344 14.49 -17.00 15.24
CA TYR A 344 15.17 -15.70 15.09
C TYR A 344 15.10 -15.10 13.67
N LYS A 345 14.63 -15.85 12.66
CA LYS A 345 14.62 -15.40 11.26
C LYS A 345 13.24 -15.01 10.74
N TYR A 346 12.17 -15.65 11.22
CA TYR A 346 10.83 -15.46 10.66
C TYR A 346 9.70 -15.69 11.65
N SER A 347 8.54 -15.15 11.28
CA SER A 347 7.27 -15.32 11.97
C SER A 347 6.20 -15.87 11.03
N PHE A 348 5.21 -16.58 11.55
CA PHE A 348 3.97 -16.87 10.85
C PHE A 348 3.00 -15.70 11.04
N VAL A 349 2.61 -15.10 9.92
CA VAL A 349 1.64 -14.02 9.86
C VAL A 349 0.35 -14.55 9.25
N THR A 350 -0.72 -14.59 10.05
CA THR A 350 -2.04 -15.02 9.58
C THR A 350 -2.87 -13.81 9.17
N LEU A 351 -3.52 -13.89 8.02
CA LEU A 351 -4.31 -12.80 7.47
C LEU A 351 -5.77 -12.88 7.91
N THR A 352 -6.46 -11.74 8.01
CA THR A 352 -7.88 -11.64 8.42
C THR A 352 -8.82 -12.38 7.46
N LYS A 353 -8.48 -12.49 6.17
CA LYS A 353 -9.27 -13.23 5.17
C LYS A 353 -8.85 -14.70 5.02
N GLY A 354 -8.07 -15.20 5.97
CA GLY A 354 -7.51 -16.53 5.94
C GLY A 354 -6.19 -16.64 5.18
N GLY A 355 -5.50 -17.76 5.41
CA GLY A 355 -4.14 -17.98 4.91
C GLY A 355 -3.08 -17.46 5.87
N SER A 356 -1.91 -18.07 5.80
CA SER A 356 -0.74 -17.71 6.61
C SER A 356 0.50 -17.59 5.73
N LEU A 357 1.35 -16.62 6.03
CA LEU A 357 2.60 -16.35 5.37
C LEU A 357 3.76 -16.60 6.34
N SER A 358 4.83 -17.23 5.87
CA SER A 358 6.11 -17.26 6.61
C SER A 358 6.91 -16.03 6.21
N LEU A 359 6.90 -14.98 7.01
CA LEU A 359 7.61 -13.74 6.71
C LEU A 359 8.89 -13.62 7.53
N GLY A 360 9.99 -13.26 6.87
CA GLY A 360 11.31 -13.03 7.46
C GLY A 360 12.02 -11.85 6.83
N ASP A 361 13.33 -11.74 7.07
CA ASP A 361 14.23 -10.74 6.47
C ASP A 361 13.78 -9.28 6.63
N SER A 362 12.98 -9.00 7.66
CA SER A 362 12.58 -7.66 8.08
C SER A 362 12.57 -7.58 9.60
N PRO A 363 12.96 -6.44 10.21
CA PRO A 363 12.85 -6.24 11.66
C PRO A 363 11.46 -6.54 12.20
N ASP A 364 10.41 -6.23 11.47
CA ASP A 364 9.04 -6.46 11.93
C ASP A 364 8.74 -7.92 12.29
N VAL A 365 9.39 -8.88 11.64
CA VAL A 365 9.00 -10.29 11.74
C VAL A 365 10.15 -11.23 12.15
N ASN A 366 11.29 -10.67 12.53
CA ASN A 366 12.48 -11.44 12.97
C ASN A 366 12.94 -11.01 14.36
N ASN A 367 14.12 -11.46 14.82
CA ASN A 367 14.65 -11.16 16.16
C ASN A 367 15.26 -9.76 16.31
N GLU A 368 15.23 -8.94 15.27
CA GLU A 368 15.58 -7.51 15.33
C GLU A 368 14.38 -6.65 15.77
N ASN A 369 13.18 -7.25 15.84
CA ASN A 369 11.98 -6.59 16.36
C ASN A 369 12.20 -6.08 17.79
N SER A 370 11.87 -4.82 18.02
CA SER A 370 12.06 -4.13 19.29
C SER A 370 11.08 -4.56 20.39
N GLY A 371 10.17 -5.48 20.08
CA GLY A 371 9.15 -5.93 21.02
C GLY A 371 7.88 -5.10 20.97
N MET A 372 7.05 -5.23 21.99
CA MET A 372 5.74 -4.58 22.06
C MET A 372 5.54 -3.79 23.32
N LEU A 373 4.86 -2.67 23.19
CA LEU A 373 4.28 -1.95 24.31
C LEU A 373 2.76 -2.16 24.32
N VAL A 374 2.23 -2.74 25.40
CA VAL A 374 0.79 -2.98 25.57
C VAL A 374 0.23 -2.00 26.57
N PHE A 375 -0.79 -1.26 26.18
CA PHE A 375 -1.52 -0.28 26.98
C PHE A 375 -2.86 -0.89 27.40
N PRO A 376 -2.95 -1.44 28.61
CA PRO A 376 -4.21 -2.01 29.12
C PRO A 376 -5.25 -0.89 29.34
N ASP A 377 -6.54 -1.27 29.37
CA ASP A 377 -7.63 -0.29 29.63
C ASP A 377 -7.46 0.38 31.00
N THR A 378 -6.85 -0.33 31.97
CA THR A 378 -6.52 0.19 33.31
C THR A 378 -5.13 -0.29 33.70
N GLY A 379 -4.30 0.61 34.23
CA GLY A 379 -2.96 0.25 34.70
C GLY A 379 -1.82 0.92 33.92
N ILE A 380 -0.63 0.40 34.12
CA ILE A 380 0.60 0.93 33.55
C ILE A 380 0.91 0.14 32.27
N PRO A 381 1.35 0.80 31.17
CA PRO A 381 1.82 0.11 29.98
C PRO A 381 2.92 -0.90 30.29
N THR A 382 2.83 -2.06 29.64
CA THR A 382 3.78 -3.16 29.83
C THR A 382 4.57 -3.36 28.56
N TYR A 383 5.90 -3.34 28.70
CA TYR A 383 6.81 -3.72 27.62
C TYR A 383 7.06 -5.22 27.63
N ILE A 384 6.97 -5.84 26.46
CA ILE A 384 7.18 -7.26 26.23
C ILE A 384 8.27 -7.41 25.18
N PRO A 385 9.48 -7.90 25.53
CA PRO A 385 10.54 -8.14 24.58
C PRO A 385 10.14 -9.17 23.53
N TRP A 386 10.52 -8.97 22.26
CA TRP A 386 10.19 -9.89 21.16
C TRP A 386 10.49 -11.36 21.47
N LYS A 387 11.66 -11.65 22.05
CA LYS A 387 12.07 -13.01 22.45
C LYS A 387 11.12 -13.73 23.41
N GLU A 388 10.32 -12.96 24.17
CA GLU A 388 9.36 -13.50 25.14
C GLU A 388 7.98 -13.72 24.51
N ILE A 389 7.72 -13.16 23.35
CA ILE A 389 6.43 -13.27 22.65
C ILE A 389 6.28 -14.67 22.06
N LYS A 390 5.16 -15.31 22.32
CA LYS A 390 4.72 -16.55 21.71
C LYS A 390 3.73 -16.29 20.61
N LEU A 391 2.75 -15.42 20.85
CA LEU A 391 1.66 -15.13 19.91
C LEU A 391 1.12 -13.74 20.15
N ILE A 392 0.88 -13.00 19.08
CA ILE A 392 0.14 -11.75 19.06
C ILE A 392 -1.14 -11.99 18.29
N THR A 393 -2.29 -11.64 18.85
CA THR A 393 -3.60 -11.73 18.20
C THR A 393 -4.22 -10.34 18.13
N PHE A 394 -4.50 -9.86 16.92
CA PHE A 394 -5.15 -8.57 16.70
C PHE A 394 -6.67 -8.74 16.76
N LYS A 395 -7.37 -7.78 17.35
CA LYS A 395 -8.82 -7.79 17.59
C LYS A 395 -9.40 -6.43 17.20
N GLU A 396 -10.64 -6.41 16.75
CA GLU A 396 -11.43 -5.18 16.71
C GLU A 396 -11.89 -4.83 18.14
N LYS A 397 -11.93 -3.52 18.45
CA LYS A 397 -12.41 -3.01 19.74
C LYS A 397 -13.69 -2.22 19.56
#